data_b11243f58e0aa05997197850ac0b294e
#
_entry.id   b11243f58e0aa05997197850ac0b294e
#
_cell.length_a   1.000
_cell.length_b   1.000
_cell.length_c   1.000
_cell.angle_alpha   90.00
_cell.angle_beta   90.00
_cell.angle_gamma   90.00
#
_symmetry.space_group_name_H-M   'P 1'
#
loop_
_entity.id
_entity.type
_entity.pdbx_description
1 polymer ?
#
loop_
_entity_poly.entity_id
_entity_poly.type
_entity_poly.pdbx_seq_one_letter_code
_entity_poly.pdbx_strand_id
1 'polypeptide(L)'
;MPTKTLRIPTPDGVADAFAAFPDDGRRHPAVLVYPDAFGLRPELEARARDLAGHGYYALVPNFLYRHGPAPVVELPAHVGEAVRPRLIAELLPLVEAHTTERVLRDAEAYLGFLTAQPEVADGPVGAIGYCIGAVLAMRTATAHPDRVAALAGFHPGFLVTDAPDSPHLSLPRITAEVHVGLAEHDMKPAARDELDKALVAAGVDHTIEVYPGAIHGFTMSDTDAFDPAATQRHWDRLLPLLGRTLPQG
;
A
#
# COMPACT_ATOMS: atom_id res chain seq x y z
N MET A 1 0.32 0.34 22.16
CA MET A 1 1.09 0.97 21.06
C MET A 1 0.57 2.38 20.83
N PRO A 2 1.44 3.40 20.83
CA PRO A 2 1.05 4.76 20.52
C PRO A 2 0.53 4.88 19.09
N THR A 3 -0.40 5.82 18.91
CA THR A 3 -0.94 6.19 17.61
C THR A 3 -0.97 7.71 17.47
N LYS A 4 -0.91 8.19 16.25
CA LYS A 4 -1.02 9.61 15.92
C LYS A 4 -2.02 9.81 14.78
N THR A 5 -2.93 10.76 14.93
CA THR A 5 -3.61 11.38 13.79
C THR A 5 -2.75 12.54 13.33
N LEU A 6 -2.37 12.54 12.08
CA LEU A 6 -1.36 13.43 11.51
C LEU A 6 -1.94 14.27 10.37
N ARG A 7 -1.26 15.36 10.05
CA ARG A 7 -1.58 16.22 8.91
C ARG A 7 -0.30 16.42 8.10
N ILE A 8 -0.29 15.91 6.88
CA ILE A 8 0.87 15.94 5.99
C ILE A 8 0.69 17.08 4.98
N PRO A 9 1.52 18.14 5.03
CA PRO A 9 1.54 19.14 3.98
C PRO A 9 1.92 18.49 2.64
N THR A 10 1.13 18.75 1.61
CA THR A 10 1.35 18.29 0.24
C THR A 10 1.29 19.49 -0.71
N PRO A 11 1.78 19.38 -1.95
CA PRO A 11 1.67 20.48 -2.91
C PRO A 11 0.24 20.95 -3.19
N ASP A 12 -0.77 20.07 -3.05
CA ASP A 12 -2.15 20.37 -3.39
C ASP A 12 -3.05 20.53 -2.15
N GLY A 13 -2.48 20.60 -0.94
CA GLY A 13 -3.23 20.78 0.30
C GLY A 13 -2.63 20.07 1.50
N VAL A 14 -3.48 19.55 2.37
CA VAL A 14 -3.05 18.82 3.58
C VAL A 14 -3.76 17.47 3.63
N ALA A 15 -3.00 16.41 3.54
CA ALA A 15 -3.52 15.05 3.72
C ALA A 15 -3.59 14.71 5.22
N ASP A 16 -4.73 14.26 5.69
CA ASP A 16 -4.81 13.58 6.98
C ASP A 16 -4.18 12.18 6.87
N ALA A 17 -3.64 11.69 7.97
CA ALA A 17 -2.98 10.39 8.03
C ALA A 17 -3.09 9.79 9.42
N PHE A 18 -2.94 8.48 9.49
CA PHE A 18 -2.83 7.73 10.72
C PHE A 18 -1.45 7.09 10.82
N ALA A 19 -0.84 7.11 12.00
CA ALA A 19 0.38 6.38 12.28
C ALA A 19 0.27 5.56 13.56
N ALA A 20 0.95 4.40 13.56
CA ALA A 20 1.15 3.57 14.74
C ALA A 20 2.62 3.13 14.80
N PHE A 21 3.18 2.99 16.00
CA PHE A 21 4.58 2.64 16.21
C PHE A 21 4.78 1.98 17.60
N PRO A 22 5.91 1.27 17.83
CA PRO A 22 6.22 0.70 19.12
C PRO A 22 6.43 1.76 20.21
N ASP A 23 6.15 1.38 21.47
CA ASP A 23 6.25 2.26 22.65
C ASP A 23 7.46 1.87 23.51
N ASP A 24 8.65 1.93 22.93
CA ASP A 24 9.89 1.53 23.61
C ASP A 24 10.97 2.63 23.60
N GLY A 25 10.63 3.82 23.10
CA GLY A 25 11.53 4.98 23.05
C GLY A 25 12.66 4.88 22.02
N ARG A 26 12.66 3.84 21.17
CA ARG A 26 13.64 3.66 20.11
C ARG A 26 13.12 4.19 18.77
N ARG A 27 14.01 4.29 17.79
CA ARG A 27 13.68 4.57 16.39
C ARG A 27 13.44 3.22 15.67
N HIS A 28 12.45 3.19 14.79
CA HIS A 28 11.98 1.98 14.12
C HIS A 28 12.03 2.10 12.60
N PRO A 29 12.27 0.99 11.87
CA PRO A 29 12.12 1.00 10.41
C PRO A 29 10.70 1.38 10.03
N ALA A 30 10.56 2.14 8.95
CA ALA A 30 9.29 2.73 8.57
C ALA A 30 8.64 2.05 7.37
N VAL A 31 7.32 2.05 7.37
CA VAL A 31 6.47 1.51 6.30
C VAL A 31 5.41 2.52 5.93
N LEU A 32 5.37 2.89 4.64
CA LEU A 32 4.29 3.65 4.04
C LEU A 32 3.23 2.68 3.53
N VAL A 33 2.00 2.80 4.04
CA VAL A 33 0.90 1.88 3.75
C VAL A 33 -0.17 2.61 2.94
N TYR A 34 -0.37 2.21 1.70
CA TYR A 34 -1.42 2.74 0.84
C TYR A 34 -2.71 1.94 0.96
N PRO A 35 -3.83 2.58 1.33
CA PRO A 35 -5.14 1.96 1.45
C PRO A 35 -5.65 1.39 0.12
N ASP A 36 -6.69 0.57 0.23
CA ASP A 36 -7.55 0.22 -0.89
C ASP A 36 -8.46 1.41 -1.30
N ALA A 37 -9.36 1.19 -2.25
CA ALA A 37 -10.26 2.22 -2.77
C ALA A 37 -11.18 2.84 -1.69
N PHE A 38 -11.45 2.13 -0.61
CA PHE A 38 -12.25 2.64 0.51
C PHE A 38 -11.49 3.66 1.37
N GLY A 39 -10.17 3.79 1.19
CA GLY A 39 -9.34 4.80 1.83
C GLY A 39 -9.00 4.51 3.30
N LEU A 40 -8.51 5.55 3.97
CA LEU A 40 -8.17 5.49 5.40
C LEU A 40 -9.44 5.32 6.24
N ARG A 41 -9.47 4.25 7.04
CA ARG A 41 -10.58 3.84 7.90
C ARG A 41 -10.10 2.92 9.03
N PRO A 42 -10.94 2.52 10.01
CA PRO A 42 -10.53 1.70 11.15
C PRO A 42 -9.80 0.40 10.78
N GLU A 43 -10.14 -0.25 9.66
CA GLU A 43 -9.42 -1.44 9.15
C GLU A 43 -7.95 -1.14 8.85
N LEU A 44 -7.67 -0.03 8.17
CA LEU A 44 -6.29 0.36 7.85
C LEU A 44 -5.53 0.86 9.07
N GLU A 45 -6.21 1.48 10.03
CA GLU A 45 -5.63 1.82 11.32
C GLU A 45 -5.26 0.56 12.12
N ALA A 46 -6.10 -0.49 12.09
CA ALA A 46 -5.79 -1.77 12.71
C ALA A 46 -4.56 -2.40 12.06
N ARG A 47 -4.47 -2.37 10.73
CA ARG A 47 -3.30 -2.85 9.98
C ARG A 47 -2.00 -2.12 10.36
N ALA A 48 -2.08 -0.80 10.56
CA ALA A 48 -0.94 -0.03 11.06
C ALA A 48 -0.53 -0.44 12.47
N ARG A 49 -1.50 -0.72 13.36
CA ARG A 49 -1.22 -1.22 14.72
C ARG A 49 -0.59 -2.60 14.70
N ASP A 50 -1.02 -3.49 13.78
CA ASP A 50 -0.40 -4.81 13.60
C ASP A 50 1.07 -4.68 13.19
N LEU A 51 1.38 -3.82 12.20
CA LEU A 51 2.77 -3.53 11.81
C LEU A 51 3.59 -2.97 12.97
N ALA A 52 3.01 -2.06 13.75
CA ALA A 52 3.65 -1.52 14.95
C ALA A 52 3.92 -2.61 16.00
N GLY A 53 3.02 -3.61 16.13
CA GLY A 53 3.24 -4.80 16.97
C GLY A 53 4.42 -5.66 16.51
N HIS A 54 4.79 -5.56 15.26
CA HIS A 54 5.95 -6.23 14.65
C HIS A 54 7.22 -5.36 14.59
N GLY A 55 7.22 -4.18 15.22
CA GLY A 55 8.41 -3.35 15.35
C GLY A 55 8.57 -2.26 14.28
N TYR A 56 7.54 -1.95 13.50
CA TYR A 56 7.60 -0.94 12.44
C TYR A 56 6.88 0.35 12.82
N TYR A 57 7.37 1.50 12.33
CA TYR A 57 6.59 2.72 12.26
C TYR A 57 5.73 2.65 10.99
N ALA A 58 4.43 2.53 11.11
CA ALA A 58 3.50 2.45 9.99
C ALA A 58 2.77 3.78 9.80
N LEU A 59 2.83 4.35 8.59
CA LEU A 59 2.11 5.56 8.17
C LEU A 59 1.07 5.21 7.10
N VAL A 60 -0.18 5.57 7.35
CA VAL A 60 -1.30 5.37 6.41
C VAL A 60 -1.86 6.74 6.03
N PRO A 61 -1.51 7.31 4.88
CA PRO A 61 -2.06 8.58 4.42
C PRO A 61 -3.46 8.41 3.82
N ASN A 62 -4.30 9.43 3.96
CA ASN A 62 -5.48 9.59 3.14
C ASN A 62 -5.07 10.07 1.74
N PHE A 63 -4.90 9.17 0.78
CA PHE A 63 -4.52 9.55 -0.58
C PHE A 63 -5.64 10.28 -1.35
N LEU A 64 -6.88 10.21 -0.84
CA LEU A 64 -8.05 10.90 -1.38
C LEU A 64 -8.29 12.29 -0.74
N TYR A 65 -7.35 12.83 0.01
CA TYR A 65 -7.47 14.08 0.79
C TYR A 65 -7.96 15.29 -0.01
N ARG A 66 -7.78 15.30 -1.33
CA ARG A 66 -8.29 16.37 -2.22
C ARG A 66 -9.82 16.44 -2.25
N HIS A 67 -10.48 15.36 -1.86
CA HIS A 67 -11.93 15.24 -1.82
C HIS A 67 -12.52 15.41 -0.40
N GLY A 68 -11.66 15.49 0.63
CA GLY A 68 -12.04 15.71 2.01
C GLY A 68 -11.24 14.88 3.01
N PRO A 69 -11.50 15.06 4.30
CA PRO A 69 -10.89 14.23 5.35
C PRO A 69 -11.43 12.79 5.27
N ALA A 70 -10.65 11.85 5.80
CA ALA A 70 -11.07 10.45 5.88
C ALA A 70 -12.15 10.24 6.99
N PRO A 71 -13.16 9.39 6.75
CA PRO A 71 -13.45 8.70 5.48
C PRO A 71 -14.08 9.66 4.46
N VAL A 72 -13.59 9.63 3.21
CA VAL A 72 -14.05 10.56 2.15
C VAL A 72 -15.48 10.26 1.69
N VAL A 73 -15.91 9.01 1.84
CA VAL A 73 -17.27 8.53 1.60
C VAL A 73 -17.72 7.84 2.87
N GLU A 74 -18.99 8.01 3.23
CA GLU A 74 -19.57 7.33 4.39
C GLU A 74 -19.62 5.81 4.16
N LEU A 75 -18.93 5.07 5.01
CA LEU A 75 -18.83 3.62 4.95
C LEU A 75 -19.61 2.96 6.10
N PRO A 76 -20.35 1.88 5.84
CA PRO A 76 -20.89 1.05 6.91
C PRO A 76 -19.75 0.38 7.70
N ALA A 77 -20.05 -0.08 8.92
CA ALA A 77 -19.08 -0.82 9.72
C ALA A 77 -18.58 -2.12 9.04
N HIS A 78 -19.40 -2.68 8.12
CA HIS A 78 -19.05 -3.83 7.29
C HIS A 78 -19.56 -3.61 5.86
N VAL A 79 -18.65 -3.75 4.89
CA VAL A 79 -18.95 -3.58 3.46
C VAL A 79 -19.33 -4.94 2.86
N GLY A 80 -20.60 -5.28 2.97
CA GLY A 80 -21.16 -6.50 2.37
C GLY A 80 -21.37 -6.40 0.86
N GLU A 81 -21.57 -7.54 0.20
CA GLU A 81 -21.77 -7.64 -1.25
C GLU A 81 -22.88 -6.74 -1.79
N ALA A 82 -23.97 -6.56 -1.03
CA ALA A 82 -25.11 -5.74 -1.46
C ALA A 82 -24.80 -4.23 -1.58
N VAL A 83 -23.87 -3.70 -0.77
CA VAL A 83 -23.54 -2.27 -0.75
C VAL A 83 -22.25 -1.95 -1.51
N ARG A 84 -21.35 -2.93 -1.66
CA ARG A 84 -20.04 -2.78 -2.30
C ARG A 84 -20.11 -2.16 -3.70
N PRO A 85 -20.98 -2.60 -4.64
CA PRO A 85 -21.04 -2.03 -6.00
C PRO A 85 -21.35 -0.53 -5.99
N ARG A 86 -22.27 -0.08 -5.13
CA ARG A 86 -22.61 1.33 -4.98
C ARG A 86 -21.41 2.14 -4.47
N LEU A 87 -20.74 1.66 -3.43
CA LEU A 87 -19.57 2.33 -2.86
C LEU A 87 -18.42 2.42 -3.87
N ILE A 88 -18.17 1.35 -4.62
CA ILE A 88 -17.14 1.37 -5.68
C ILE A 88 -17.51 2.38 -6.78
N ALA A 89 -18.77 2.44 -7.20
CA ALA A 89 -19.21 3.41 -8.21
C ALA A 89 -19.05 4.86 -7.73
N GLU A 90 -19.20 5.13 -6.44
CA GLU A 90 -19.01 6.44 -5.82
C GLU A 90 -17.52 6.81 -5.69
N LEU A 91 -16.67 5.84 -5.33
CA LEU A 91 -15.24 6.04 -5.08
C LEU A 91 -14.40 6.03 -6.37
N LEU A 92 -14.79 5.26 -7.38
CA LEU A 92 -13.99 5.10 -8.59
C LEU A 92 -13.62 6.42 -9.28
N PRO A 93 -14.54 7.40 -9.47
CA PRO A 93 -14.17 8.69 -10.03
C PRO A 93 -13.13 9.47 -9.18
N LEU A 94 -13.17 9.30 -7.86
CA LEU A 94 -12.22 9.95 -6.95
C LEU A 94 -10.82 9.32 -7.08
N VAL A 95 -10.78 8.00 -7.20
CA VAL A 95 -9.54 7.24 -7.44
C VAL A 95 -8.96 7.58 -8.82
N GLU A 96 -9.78 7.63 -9.88
CA GLU A 96 -9.35 8.00 -11.23
C GLU A 96 -8.83 9.44 -11.32
N ALA A 97 -9.41 10.35 -10.53
CA ALA A 97 -8.90 11.72 -10.44
C ALA A 97 -7.51 11.82 -9.79
N HIS A 98 -7.05 10.76 -9.10
CA HIS A 98 -5.72 10.66 -8.51
C HIS A 98 -4.69 10.20 -9.55
N THR A 99 -4.40 11.08 -10.51
CA THR A 99 -3.52 10.82 -11.65
C THR A 99 -2.10 10.42 -11.23
N THR A 100 -1.35 9.80 -12.14
CA THR A 100 0.06 9.43 -11.91
C THR A 100 0.89 10.61 -11.41
N GLU A 101 0.73 11.80 -11.99
CA GLU A 101 1.44 13.01 -11.56
C GLU A 101 1.12 13.37 -10.09
N ARG A 102 -0.16 13.29 -9.69
CA ARG A 102 -0.58 13.52 -8.30
C ARG A 102 0.02 12.49 -7.35
N VAL A 103 -0.01 11.20 -7.74
CA VAL A 103 0.62 10.12 -6.97
C VAL A 103 2.10 10.41 -6.71
N LEU A 104 2.86 10.79 -7.72
CA LEU A 104 4.30 11.05 -7.59
C LEU A 104 4.60 12.25 -6.68
N ARG A 105 3.83 13.33 -6.80
CA ARG A 105 3.97 14.50 -5.91
C ARG A 105 3.62 14.18 -4.46
N ASP A 106 2.56 13.41 -4.25
CA ASP A 106 2.15 13.00 -2.91
C ASP A 106 3.14 12.02 -2.30
N ALA A 107 3.68 11.08 -3.09
CA ALA A 107 4.71 10.15 -2.64
C ALA A 107 5.95 10.85 -2.06
N GLU A 108 6.43 11.92 -2.74
CA GLU A 108 7.53 12.74 -2.22
C GLU A 108 7.19 13.36 -0.86
N ALA A 109 5.98 13.93 -0.74
CA ALA A 109 5.53 14.54 0.51
C ALA A 109 5.37 13.50 1.64
N TYR A 110 4.79 12.34 1.34
CA TYR A 110 4.60 11.26 2.32
C TYR A 110 5.92 10.67 2.79
N LEU A 111 6.84 10.39 1.88
CA LEU A 111 8.17 9.89 2.21
C LEU A 111 8.96 10.92 3.03
N GLY A 112 8.95 12.19 2.62
CA GLY A 112 9.62 13.27 3.37
C GLY A 112 9.07 13.42 4.77
N PHE A 113 7.74 13.39 4.92
CA PHE A 113 7.09 13.47 6.22
C PHE A 113 7.40 12.26 7.10
N LEU A 114 7.34 11.05 6.53
CA LEU A 114 7.58 9.79 7.25
C LEU A 114 9.00 9.74 7.81
N THR A 115 10.00 10.01 6.98
CA THR A 115 11.41 9.94 7.39
C THR A 115 11.84 11.08 8.34
N ALA A 116 11.03 12.13 8.48
CA ALA A 116 11.26 13.21 9.44
C ALA A 116 10.68 12.93 10.84
N GLN A 117 9.95 11.81 11.02
CA GLN A 117 9.37 11.50 12.34
C GLN A 117 10.47 11.06 13.32
N PRO A 118 10.43 11.54 14.59
CA PRO A 118 11.47 11.24 15.57
C PRO A 118 11.57 9.75 15.92
N GLU A 119 10.48 9.01 15.76
CA GLU A 119 10.42 7.56 16.03
C GLU A 119 10.89 6.71 14.83
N VAL A 120 11.22 7.33 13.69
CA VAL A 120 11.66 6.62 12.48
C VAL A 120 13.17 6.52 12.43
N ALA A 121 13.68 5.31 12.20
CA ALA A 121 15.09 5.04 11.99
C ALA A 121 15.58 5.59 10.63
N ASP A 122 16.87 5.94 10.56
CA ASP A 122 17.48 6.35 9.30
C ASP A 122 17.58 5.18 8.33
N GLY A 123 17.35 5.44 7.05
CA GLY A 123 17.45 4.44 6.00
C GLY A 123 16.22 4.39 5.08
N PRO A 124 16.19 3.42 4.17
CA PRO A 124 15.07 3.24 3.27
C PRO A 124 13.84 2.70 4.01
N VAL A 125 12.67 2.90 3.39
CA VAL A 125 11.37 2.49 3.93
C VAL A 125 10.77 1.34 3.13
N GLY A 126 9.77 0.66 3.70
CA GLY A 126 8.87 -0.22 2.96
C GLY A 126 7.68 0.55 2.39
N ALA A 127 7.22 0.17 1.20
CA ALA A 127 5.97 0.63 0.62
C ALA A 127 5.02 -0.56 0.45
N ILE A 128 3.87 -0.51 1.10
CA ILE A 128 2.85 -1.56 1.03
C ILE A 128 1.58 -0.97 0.43
N GLY A 129 0.90 -1.73 -0.40
CA GLY A 129 -0.38 -1.30 -0.97
C GLY A 129 -1.40 -2.42 -1.09
N TYR A 130 -2.65 -2.07 -0.86
CA TYR A 130 -3.81 -2.94 -0.97
C TYR A 130 -4.69 -2.49 -2.13
N CYS A 131 -5.13 -3.40 -3.01
CA CYS A 131 -5.96 -3.09 -4.17
C CYS A 131 -5.29 -2.00 -5.05
N ILE A 132 -5.95 -0.84 -5.24
CA ILE A 132 -5.36 0.32 -5.94
C ILE A 132 -4.13 0.86 -5.22
N GLY A 133 -4.04 0.71 -3.91
CA GLY A 133 -2.86 1.09 -3.13
C GLY A 133 -1.58 0.40 -3.58
N ALA A 134 -1.67 -0.80 -4.17
CA ALA A 134 -0.51 -1.48 -4.75
C ALA A 134 0.07 -0.72 -5.96
N VAL A 135 -0.79 -0.08 -6.76
CA VAL A 135 -0.35 0.82 -7.84
C VAL A 135 0.38 2.03 -7.27
N LEU A 136 -0.18 2.63 -6.20
CA LEU A 136 0.42 3.79 -5.53
C LEU A 136 1.79 3.44 -4.93
N ALA A 137 1.89 2.28 -4.27
CA ALA A 137 3.14 1.77 -3.72
C ALA A 137 4.19 1.50 -4.81
N MET A 138 3.80 0.87 -5.93
CA MET A 138 4.69 0.60 -7.06
C MET A 138 5.20 1.89 -7.70
N ARG A 139 4.33 2.87 -7.94
CA ARG A 139 4.72 4.19 -8.47
C ARG A 139 5.66 4.91 -7.52
N THR A 140 5.42 4.82 -6.20
CA THR A 140 6.31 5.38 -5.18
C THR A 140 7.69 4.72 -5.23
N ALA A 141 7.77 3.40 -5.23
CA ALA A 141 9.03 2.66 -5.25
C ALA A 141 9.83 2.91 -6.53
N THR A 142 9.17 2.98 -7.69
CA THR A 142 9.85 3.24 -8.97
C THR A 142 10.29 4.69 -9.15
N ALA A 143 9.62 5.65 -8.48
CA ALA A 143 10.00 7.07 -8.52
C ALA A 143 11.09 7.42 -7.49
N HIS A 144 11.18 6.66 -6.40
CA HIS A 144 12.11 6.90 -5.30
C HIS A 144 12.93 5.64 -4.96
N PRO A 145 13.69 5.09 -5.92
CA PRO A 145 14.40 3.82 -5.75
C PRO A 145 15.42 3.85 -4.60
N ASP A 146 16.04 5.00 -4.35
CA ASP A 146 17.00 5.15 -3.26
C ASP A 146 16.35 5.24 -1.86
N ARG A 147 15.03 5.41 -1.78
CA ARG A 147 14.28 5.60 -0.54
C ARG A 147 13.38 4.42 -0.18
N VAL A 148 13.09 3.52 -1.13
CA VAL A 148 12.20 2.37 -0.92
C VAL A 148 12.96 1.08 -1.18
N ALA A 149 13.15 0.26 -0.14
CA ALA A 149 13.86 -1.02 -0.24
C ALA A 149 12.94 -2.25 -0.33
N ALA A 150 11.68 -2.10 0.04
CA ALA A 150 10.67 -3.15 -0.04
C ALA A 150 9.39 -2.63 -0.69
N LEU A 151 8.86 -3.40 -1.64
CA LEU A 151 7.54 -3.18 -2.24
C LEU A 151 6.66 -4.41 -2.01
N ALA A 152 5.51 -4.25 -1.36
CA ALA A 152 4.52 -5.31 -1.28
C ALA A 152 3.15 -4.83 -1.79
N GLY A 153 2.55 -5.57 -2.73
CA GLY A 153 1.20 -5.33 -3.22
C GLY A 153 0.30 -6.52 -3.00
N PHE A 154 -0.85 -6.34 -2.34
CA PHE A 154 -1.79 -7.43 -2.07
C PHE A 154 -3.13 -7.17 -2.75
N HIS A 155 -3.69 -8.23 -3.34
CA HIS A 155 -4.89 -8.19 -4.19
C HIS A 155 -4.92 -6.96 -5.11
N PRO A 156 -3.83 -6.71 -5.88
CA PRO A 156 -3.70 -5.51 -6.67
C PRO A 156 -4.67 -5.46 -7.84
N GLY A 157 -5.17 -4.28 -8.13
CA GLY A 157 -5.77 -3.97 -9.43
C GLY A 157 -4.82 -3.13 -10.28
N PHE A 158 -4.92 -3.25 -11.61
CA PHE A 158 -4.34 -2.32 -12.59
C PHE A 158 -2.81 -2.18 -12.59
N LEU A 159 -2.04 -3.20 -12.15
CA LEU A 159 -0.58 -3.18 -12.25
C LEU A 159 -0.08 -3.28 -13.70
N VAL A 160 -0.82 -4.00 -14.54
CA VAL A 160 -0.58 -4.14 -15.98
C VAL A 160 -1.84 -3.74 -16.72
N THR A 161 -1.74 -2.72 -17.56
CA THR A 161 -2.82 -2.18 -18.38
C THR A 161 -2.29 -1.76 -19.75
N ASP A 162 -3.19 -1.49 -20.70
CA ASP A 162 -2.83 -0.96 -22.03
C ASP A 162 -2.53 0.56 -22.02
N ALA A 163 -2.65 1.22 -20.87
CA ALA A 163 -2.39 2.65 -20.75
C ALA A 163 -0.89 2.96 -20.91
N PRO A 164 -0.53 4.09 -21.55
CA PRO A 164 0.86 4.47 -21.80
C PRO A 164 1.64 4.74 -20.50
N ASP A 165 0.95 4.98 -19.40
CA ASP A 165 1.52 5.15 -18.06
C ASP A 165 1.23 3.95 -17.14
N SER A 166 1.00 2.77 -17.71
CA SER A 166 0.79 1.54 -16.93
C SER A 166 1.91 1.32 -15.90
N PRO A 167 1.60 0.98 -14.65
CA PRO A 167 2.60 0.89 -13.57
C PRO A 167 3.80 0.01 -13.91
N HIS A 168 3.58 -1.15 -14.54
CA HIS A 168 4.65 -2.09 -14.89
C HIS A 168 5.72 -1.49 -15.84
N LEU A 169 5.37 -0.48 -16.64
CA LEU A 169 6.31 0.19 -17.55
C LEU A 169 7.37 1.02 -16.81
N SER A 170 7.15 1.35 -15.54
CA SER A 170 8.11 2.08 -14.71
C SER A 170 9.08 1.16 -13.94
N LEU A 171 8.86 -0.15 -13.92
CA LEU A 171 9.67 -1.14 -13.21
C LEU A 171 11.16 -1.15 -13.52
N PRO A 172 11.66 -0.77 -14.72
CA PRO A 172 13.11 -0.68 -14.96
C PRO A 172 13.86 0.26 -14.01
N ARG A 173 13.17 1.08 -13.24
CA ARG A 173 13.75 1.99 -12.23
C ARG A 173 13.76 1.43 -10.82
N ILE A 174 13.06 0.32 -10.57
CA ILE A 174 12.92 -0.20 -9.22
C ILE A 174 14.22 -0.84 -8.73
N THR A 175 14.53 -0.66 -7.46
CA THR A 175 15.63 -1.31 -6.75
C THR A 175 15.15 -2.12 -5.55
N ALA A 176 13.89 -1.89 -5.16
CA ALA A 176 13.25 -2.57 -4.05
C ALA A 176 13.06 -4.07 -4.35
N GLU A 177 13.18 -4.90 -3.33
CA GLU A 177 12.66 -6.27 -3.38
C GLU A 177 11.14 -6.25 -3.42
N VAL A 178 10.52 -7.08 -4.29
CA VAL A 178 9.09 -7.01 -4.61
C VAL A 178 8.34 -8.28 -4.22
N HIS A 179 7.21 -8.13 -3.53
CA HIS A 179 6.23 -9.19 -3.37
C HIS A 179 4.85 -8.75 -3.87
N VAL A 180 4.23 -9.57 -4.73
CA VAL A 180 2.86 -9.36 -5.21
C VAL A 180 2.01 -10.58 -4.86
N GLY A 181 1.07 -10.40 -3.93
CA GLY A 181 0.09 -11.40 -3.51
C GLY A 181 -1.25 -11.21 -4.23
N LEU A 182 -1.55 -12.06 -5.20
CA LEU A 182 -2.76 -12.01 -6.03
C LEU A 182 -3.88 -12.84 -5.41
N ALA A 183 -5.11 -12.34 -5.37
CA ALA A 183 -6.27 -13.21 -5.30
C ALA A 183 -6.37 -14.05 -6.58
N GLU A 184 -7.17 -15.12 -6.55
CA GLU A 184 -7.18 -16.13 -7.62
C GLU A 184 -7.45 -15.54 -9.02
N HIS A 185 -8.27 -14.50 -9.09
CA HIS A 185 -8.71 -13.88 -10.36
C HIS A 185 -8.29 -12.42 -10.54
N ASP A 186 -7.39 -11.89 -9.71
CA ASP A 186 -6.96 -10.48 -9.79
C ASP A 186 -6.24 -10.16 -11.10
N MET A 187 -5.52 -11.11 -11.65
CA MET A 187 -4.70 -10.88 -12.83
C MET A 187 -4.75 -12.06 -13.79
N LYS A 188 -4.98 -11.77 -15.06
CA LYS A 188 -4.93 -12.80 -16.11
C LYS A 188 -3.50 -13.34 -16.25
N PRO A 189 -3.32 -14.63 -16.64
CA PRO A 189 -1.99 -15.22 -16.81
C PRO A 189 -1.06 -14.39 -17.69
N ALA A 190 -1.52 -13.88 -18.83
CA ALA A 190 -0.70 -13.06 -19.74
C ALA A 190 -0.19 -11.77 -19.09
N ALA A 191 -1.02 -11.08 -18.31
CA ALA A 191 -0.62 -9.86 -17.59
C ALA A 191 0.36 -10.18 -16.45
N ARG A 192 0.18 -11.32 -15.78
CA ARG A 192 1.12 -11.80 -14.76
C ARG A 192 2.48 -12.10 -15.36
N ASP A 193 2.52 -12.78 -16.52
CA ASP A 193 3.75 -13.09 -17.25
C ASP A 193 4.46 -11.80 -17.73
N GLU A 194 3.70 -10.77 -18.08
CA GLU A 194 4.23 -9.46 -18.46
C GLU A 194 4.84 -8.72 -17.26
N LEU A 195 4.15 -8.74 -16.11
CA LEU A 195 4.66 -8.18 -14.86
C LEU A 195 5.95 -8.89 -14.41
N ASP A 196 5.96 -10.23 -14.47
CA ASP A 196 7.14 -11.05 -14.12
C ASP A 196 8.33 -10.72 -15.02
N LYS A 197 8.14 -10.67 -16.35
CA LYS A 197 9.18 -10.28 -17.31
C LYS A 197 9.74 -8.88 -17.03
N ALA A 198 8.88 -7.92 -16.65
CA ALA A 198 9.34 -6.58 -16.34
C ALA A 198 10.19 -6.54 -15.05
N LEU A 199 9.83 -7.32 -14.03
CA LEU A 199 10.60 -7.46 -12.79
C LEU A 199 11.92 -8.21 -13.00
N VAL A 200 11.92 -9.28 -13.80
CA VAL A 200 13.15 -9.98 -14.23
C VAL A 200 14.08 -9.02 -14.96
N ALA A 201 13.56 -8.23 -15.89
CA ALA A 201 14.35 -7.25 -16.64
C ALA A 201 14.92 -6.12 -15.76
N ALA A 202 14.24 -5.78 -14.67
CA ALA A 202 14.73 -4.83 -13.66
C ALA A 202 15.86 -5.44 -12.80
N GLY A 203 16.01 -6.75 -12.78
CA GLY A 203 17.08 -7.44 -12.04
C GLY A 203 16.90 -7.43 -10.52
N VAL A 204 15.67 -7.29 -10.04
CA VAL A 204 15.36 -7.27 -8.60
C VAL A 204 14.81 -8.62 -8.12
N ASP A 205 15.07 -8.94 -6.87
CA ASP A 205 14.43 -10.09 -6.21
C ASP A 205 12.94 -9.85 -6.12
N HIS A 206 12.14 -10.82 -6.59
CA HIS A 206 10.69 -10.67 -6.58
C HIS A 206 9.94 -12.00 -6.45
N THR A 207 8.70 -11.90 -6.03
CA THR A 207 7.75 -13.01 -5.98
C THR A 207 6.38 -12.53 -6.41
N ILE A 208 5.76 -13.21 -7.37
CA ILE A 208 4.35 -13.06 -7.73
C ILE A 208 3.64 -14.35 -7.34
N GLU A 209 2.77 -14.28 -6.35
CA GLU A 209 2.13 -15.45 -5.74
C GLU A 209 0.61 -15.35 -5.85
N VAL A 210 -0.05 -16.38 -6.36
CA VAL A 210 -1.51 -16.49 -6.34
C VAL A 210 -1.94 -17.19 -5.05
N TYR A 211 -2.94 -16.64 -4.39
CA TYR A 211 -3.56 -17.18 -3.17
C TYR A 211 -4.83 -17.94 -3.58
N PRO A 212 -4.77 -19.29 -3.66
CA PRO A 212 -5.88 -20.06 -4.18
C PRO A 212 -7.14 -19.90 -3.34
N GLY A 213 -8.30 -19.73 -3.99
CA GLY A 213 -9.60 -19.53 -3.36
C GLY A 213 -9.84 -18.13 -2.81
N ALA A 214 -8.78 -17.30 -2.63
CA ALA A 214 -8.95 -15.95 -2.17
C ALA A 214 -9.60 -15.06 -3.24
N ILE A 215 -10.49 -14.16 -2.83
CA ILE A 215 -11.10 -13.16 -3.70
C ILE A 215 -10.49 -11.77 -3.47
N HIS A 216 -10.68 -10.86 -4.41
CA HIS A 216 -10.15 -9.50 -4.33
C HIS A 216 -10.62 -8.76 -3.07
N GLY A 217 -9.66 -8.33 -2.24
CA GLY A 217 -9.93 -7.70 -0.94
C GLY A 217 -9.76 -8.64 0.26
N PHE A 218 -9.19 -9.82 0.08
CA PHE A 218 -9.07 -10.88 1.10
C PHE A 218 -8.40 -10.47 2.41
N THR A 219 -7.64 -9.37 2.44
CA THR A 219 -7.01 -8.88 3.67
C THR A 219 -7.93 -7.97 4.50
N MET A 220 -9.08 -7.53 3.98
CA MET A 220 -9.93 -6.51 4.59
C MET A 220 -11.03 -7.13 5.45
N SER A 221 -10.84 -7.15 6.78
CA SER A 221 -11.75 -7.82 7.73
C SER A 221 -13.12 -7.16 7.86
N ASP A 222 -13.23 -5.93 7.39
CA ASP A 222 -14.49 -5.17 7.34
C ASP A 222 -15.28 -5.40 6.04
N THR A 223 -14.97 -6.46 5.28
CA THR A 223 -15.67 -6.82 4.03
C THR A 223 -15.99 -8.32 3.95
N ASP A 224 -16.97 -8.68 3.10
CA ASP A 224 -17.29 -10.09 2.81
C ASP A 224 -16.16 -10.83 2.05
N ALA A 225 -15.17 -10.11 1.55
CA ALA A 225 -14.02 -10.68 0.86
C ALA A 225 -12.96 -11.27 1.81
N PHE A 226 -13.08 -11.02 3.11
CA PHE A 226 -12.07 -11.39 4.08
C PHE A 226 -11.82 -12.89 4.13
N ASP A 227 -10.55 -13.28 4.01
CA ASP A 227 -10.09 -14.65 4.14
C ASP A 227 -8.97 -14.71 5.19
N PRO A 228 -9.22 -15.29 6.39
CA PRO A 228 -8.22 -15.37 7.45
C PRO A 228 -6.96 -16.15 7.04
N ALA A 229 -7.10 -17.23 6.25
CA ALA A 229 -5.96 -18.05 5.83
C ALA A 229 -5.09 -17.30 4.81
N ALA A 230 -5.70 -16.64 3.82
CA ALA A 230 -5.00 -15.79 2.87
C ALA A 230 -4.37 -14.58 3.58
N THR A 231 -5.02 -14.00 4.60
CA THR A 231 -4.47 -12.91 5.41
C THR A 231 -3.29 -13.39 6.25
N GLN A 232 -3.32 -14.59 6.82
CA GLN A 232 -2.15 -15.14 7.51
C GLN A 232 -0.98 -15.32 6.55
N ARG A 233 -1.22 -15.85 5.34
CA ARG A 233 -0.20 -15.97 4.30
C ARG A 233 0.37 -14.62 3.86
N HIS A 234 -0.46 -13.57 3.81
CA HIS A 234 -0.01 -12.20 3.59
C HIS A 234 1.06 -11.80 4.64
N TRP A 235 0.81 -12.03 5.94
CA TRP A 235 1.78 -11.75 6.99
C TRP A 235 3.04 -12.61 6.87
N ASP A 236 2.90 -13.90 6.56
CA ASP A 236 4.02 -14.84 6.38
C ASP A 236 4.95 -14.43 5.21
N ARG A 237 4.47 -13.60 4.28
CA ARG A 237 5.28 -13.06 3.17
C ARG A 237 5.79 -11.65 3.46
N LEU A 238 4.95 -10.81 4.03
CA LEU A 238 5.27 -9.41 4.28
C LEU A 238 6.36 -9.24 5.34
N LEU A 239 6.21 -9.89 6.50
CA LEU A 239 7.14 -9.67 7.61
C LEU A 239 8.57 -10.13 7.29
N PRO A 240 8.82 -11.30 6.67
CA PRO A 240 10.17 -11.65 6.22
C PRO A 240 10.74 -10.70 5.16
N LEU A 241 9.90 -10.18 4.22
CA LEU A 241 10.33 -9.19 3.26
C LEU A 241 10.85 -7.92 3.97
N LEU A 242 10.05 -7.36 4.85
CA LEU A 242 10.42 -6.17 5.62
C LEU A 242 11.65 -6.42 6.51
N GLY A 243 11.73 -7.60 7.14
CA GLY A 243 12.81 -7.94 8.07
C GLY A 243 14.19 -8.07 7.43
N ARG A 244 14.26 -8.41 6.13
CA ARG A 244 15.56 -8.54 5.42
C ARG A 244 15.93 -7.31 4.60
N THR A 245 14.97 -6.44 4.28
CA THR A 245 15.21 -5.26 3.43
C THR A 245 15.32 -3.97 4.20
N LEU A 246 14.70 -3.87 5.37
CA LEU A 246 14.72 -2.66 6.18
C LEU A 246 15.74 -2.76 7.31
N PRO A 247 16.42 -1.65 7.68
CA PRO A 247 17.39 -1.64 8.76
C PRO A 247 16.71 -2.03 10.06
N GLN A 248 17.26 -3.00 10.75
CA GLN A 248 16.83 -3.33 12.11
C GLN A 248 17.45 -2.29 13.06
N GLY A 249 16.59 -1.59 13.81
CA GLY A 249 17.01 -0.57 14.78
C GLY A 249 17.73 -1.16 16.01
#